data_b49ef4aa8fbf27e2d05d076272696036
#
_entry.id   b49ef4aa8fbf27e2d05d076272696036
#
_cell.length_a   1.000
_cell.length_b   1.000
_cell.length_c   1.000
_cell.angle_alpha   90.00
_cell.angle_beta   90.00
_cell.angle_gamma   90.00
#
_symmetry.space_group_name_H-M   'P 1'
#
loop_
_entity.id
_entity.type
_entity.pdbx_description
1 polymer ?
#
loop_
_entity_poly.entity_id
_entity_poly.type
_entity_poly.pdbx_seq_one_letter_code
_entity_poly.pdbx_strand_id
1 'polypeptide(L)'
;GLLRMRKALGLFANLRPVTVYEPLVDRSPLKADVVRGTDFICVRELTSGIYFGRQGRDRHDTRAYDTCTYTIDEIEQVLRVAFRLAGTRRRHLTVVDKANVLETSRMWRETAQRTACEYPDVTVDFMFVDNAAMQIIRRPTDFDVIVTENMFGDILTDEASVISGSLGMLSSASIGAKCALFEPVHGSYPQAAGKDIANPMAAVLSAALLLEHLGLGAEGRAVRKAIDRKQLAEKVLGS
;
A
#
# COMPACT_ATOMS: atom_id res chain seq x y z
N GLY A 1 15.09 2.35 -14.74
CA GLY A 1 14.72 2.67 -13.36
C GLY A 1 13.76 1.64 -12.75
N LEU A 2 13.24 1.95 -11.58
CA LEU A 2 12.41 1.05 -10.75
C LEU A 2 11.18 0.48 -11.48
N LEU A 3 10.46 1.29 -12.25
CA LEU A 3 9.30 0.84 -13.05
C LEU A 3 9.65 -0.27 -14.04
N ARG A 4 10.79 -0.14 -14.73
CA ARG A 4 11.28 -1.20 -15.65
C ARG A 4 11.61 -2.49 -14.93
N MET A 5 12.21 -2.41 -13.75
CA MET A 5 12.52 -3.56 -12.90
C MET A 5 11.25 -4.25 -12.44
N ARG A 6 10.27 -3.52 -11.91
CA ARG A 6 8.97 -4.06 -11.48
C ARG A 6 8.27 -4.81 -12.61
N LYS A 7 8.23 -4.22 -13.81
CA LYS A 7 7.64 -4.85 -14.99
C LYS A 7 8.44 -6.10 -15.43
N ALA A 8 9.77 -6.02 -15.47
CA ALA A 8 10.61 -7.16 -15.89
C ALA A 8 10.51 -8.34 -14.92
N LEU A 9 10.31 -8.08 -13.64
CA LEU A 9 10.13 -9.10 -12.60
C LEU A 9 8.66 -9.53 -12.43
N GLY A 10 7.72 -8.91 -13.14
CA GLY A 10 6.28 -9.20 -13.04
C GLY A 10 5.72 -8.92 -11.65
N LEU A 11 6.18 -7.86 -10.99
CA LEU A 11 5.73 -7.44 -9.65
C LEU A 11 4.43 -6.65 -9.80
N PHE A 12 3.29 -7.30 -9.71
CA PHE A 12 1.99 -6.71 -10.04
C PHE A 12 1.25 -6.11 -8.83
N ALA A 13 1.56 -6.51 -7.60
CA ALA A 13 0.90 -6.01 -6.40
C ALA A 13 1.90 -5.38 -5.45
N ASN A 14 1.64 -4.15 -5.01
CA ASN A 14 2.44 -3.49 -3.97
C ASN A 14 1.64 -3.42 -2.66
N LEU A 15 2.20 -3.97 -1.61
CA LEU A 15 1.66 -3.95 -0.26
C LEU A 15 2.31 -2.81 0.51
N ARG A 16 1.50 -1.89 1.02
CA ARG A 16 1.93 -0.77 1.85
C ARG A 16 1.18 -0.78 3.19
N PRO A 17 1.75 -1.38 4.24
CA PRO A 17 1.18 -1.31 5.58
C PRO A 17 1.23 0.12 6.13
N VAL A 18 0.13 0.52 6.76
CA VAL A 18 0.00 1.79 7.48
C VAL A 18 -0.37 1.46 8.92
N THR A 19 0.60 1.61 9.81
CA THR A 19 0.43 1.30 11.24
C THR A 19 0.89 2.51 12.05
N VAL A 20 0.06 2.93 13.00
CA VAL A 20 0.43 3.95 13.99
C VAL A 20 0.82 3.24 15.27
N TYR A 21 2.10 3.30 15.57
CA TYR A 21 2.65 2.74 16.80
C TYR A 21 2.36 3.65 17.99
N GLU A 22 1.99 3.09 19.15
CA GLU A 22 1.59 3.87 20.31
C GLU A 22 2.61 4.97 20.71
N PRO A 23 3.95 4.73 20.67
CA PRO A 23 4.93 5.79 20.95
C PRO A 23 4.99 6.91 19.90
N LEU A 24 4.38 6.72 18.72
CA LEU A 24 4.38 7.67 17.61
C LEU A 24 3.04 8.40 17.43
N VAL A 25 2.03 8.10 18.24
CA VAL A 25 0.69 8.71 18.12
C VAL A 25 0.78 10.24 18.11
N ASP A 26 1.58 10.81 19.02
CA ASP A 26 1.76 12.27 19.13
C ASP A 26 2.66 12.88 18.03
N ARG A 27 3.28 12.05 17.19
CA ARG A 27 4.05 12.50 16.01
C ARG A 27 3.17 12.60 14.76
N SER A 28 1.99 12.03 14.77
CA SER A 28 1.02 12.19 13.69
C SER A 28 0.58 13.65 13.58
N PRO A 29 0.37 14.18 12.37
CA PRO A 29 -0.23 15.50 12.19
C PRO A 29 -1.73 15.53 12.52
N LEU A 30 -2.34 14.36 12.72
CA LEU A 30 -3.74 14.21 13.09
C LEU A 30 -3.88 14.06 14.61
N LYS A 31 -5.10 14.27 15.12
CA LYS A 31 -5.40 14.09 16.54
C LYS A 31 -5.17 12.64 16.98
N ALA A 32 -4.66 12.46 18.18
CA ALA A 32 -4.34 11.16 18.75
C ALA A 32 -5.54 10.18 18.80
N ASP A 33 -6.73 10.68 19.09
CA ASP A 33 -7.98 9.91 19.12
C ASP A 33 -8.43 9.41 17.74
N VAL A 34 -8.01 10.08 16.66
CA VAL A 34 -8.28 9.69 15.27
C VAL A 34 -7.34 8.58 14.82
N VAL A 35 -6.05 8.66 15.18
CA VAL A 35 -5.02 7.78 14.61
C VAL A 35 -4.68 6.57 15.47
N ARG A 36 -4.99 6.62 16.77
CA ARG A 36 -4.67 5.53 17.69
C ARG A 36 -5.34 4.23 17.27
N GLY A 37 -4.53 3.16 17.13
CA GLY A 37 -5.01 1.86 16.68
C GLY A 37 -5.15 1.71 15.17
N THR A 38 -4.68 2.69 14.38
CA THR A 38 -4.61 2.55 12.93
C THR A 38 -3.70 1.38 12.55
N ASP A 39 -4.26 0.41 11.83
CA ASP A 39 -3.55 -0.73 11.25
C ASP A 39 -4.31 -1.24 10.02
N PHE A 40 -3.92 -0.79 8.85
CA PHE A 40 -4.46 -1.28 7.58
C PHE A 40 -3.35 -1.48 6.55
N ILE A 41 -3.65 -2.21 5.47
CA ILE A 41 -2.72 -2.41 4.36
C ILE A 41 -3.38 -1.93 3.07
N CYS A 42 -2.69 -1.09 2.33
CA CYS A 42 -3.08 -0.74 0.97
C CYS A 42 -2.38 -1.67 -0.03
N VAL A 43 -3.17 -2.29 -0.90
CA VAL A 43 -2.72 -3.14 -2.02
C VAL A 43 -2.93 -2.34 -3.30
N ARG A 44 -1.83 -1.90 -3.91
CA ARG A 44 -1.79 -1.14 -5.16
C ARG A 44 -1.43 -2.06 -6.33
N GLU A 45 -2.16 -2.00 -7.43
CA GLU A 45 -1.72 -2.58 -8.69
C GLU A 45 -0.49 -1.82 -9.21
N LEU A 46 0.51 -2.50 -9.80
CA LEU A 46 1.82 -1.90 -10.13
C LEU A 46 2.21 -1.89 -11.59
N THR A 47 1.58 -2.65 -12.47
CA THR A 47 2.13 -2.98 -13.79
C THR A 47 1.25 -2.55 -14.96
N SER A 48 0.10 -1.98 -14.67
CA SER A 48 -0.92 -1.60 -15.66
C SER A 48 -1.45 -0.18 -15.42
N GLY A 49 -2.57 0.17 -16.01
CA GLY A 49 -3.22 1.46 -15.87
C GLY A 49 -2.54 2.58 -16.63
N ILE A 50 -2.76 3.81 -16.17
CA ILE A 50 -2.31 5.01 -16.88
C ILE A 50 -0.78 5.14 -16.96
N TYR A 51 -0.03 4.55 -16.00
CA TYR A 51 1.44 4.61 -15.98
C TYR A 51 2.10 3.76 -17.08
N PHE A 52 1.38 2.79 -17.63
CA PHE A 52 1.88 1.84 -18.63
C PHE A 52 1.10 1.87 -19.94
N GLY A 53 0.07 2.72 -20.03
CA GLY A 53 -0.73 2.91 -21.22
C GLY A 53 -0.02 3.70 -22.31
N ARG A 54 -0.70 3.88 -23.44
CA ARG A 54 -0.19 4.71 -24.52
C ARG A 54 -0.19 6.17 -24.10
N GLN A 55 0.93 6.86 -24.35
CA GLN A 55 1.11 8.28 -24.06
C GLN A 55 1.56 9.00 -25.30
N GLY A 56 1.22 10.26 -25.43
CA GLY A 56 1.69 11.03 -26.55
C GLY A 56 1.22 12.48 -26.59
N ARG A 57 1.74 13.16 -27.61
CA ARG A 57 1.32 14.51 -27.99
C ARG A 57 0.97 14.53 -29.48
N ASP A 58 0.17 15.47 -29.90
CA ASP A 58 -0.10 15.72 -31.30
C ASP A 58 1.13 16.37 -32.00
N ARG A 59 1.04 16.51 -33.33
CA ARG A 59 2.13 17.06 -34.16
C ARG A 59 2.50 18.52 -33.84
N HIS A 60 1.62 19.25 -33.15
CA HIS A 60 1.77 20.67 -32.85
C HIS A 60 2.01 20.95 -31.39
N ASP A 61 2.19 19.91 -30.55
CA ASP A 61 2.32 20.01 -29.10
C ASP A 61 1.16 20.74 -28.39
N THR A 62 -0.01 20.77 -29.04
CA THR A 62 -1.20 21.43 -28.52
C THR A 62 -2.11 20.47 -27.75
N ARG A 63 -1.90 19.16 -27.86
CA ARG A 63 -2.72 18.11 -27.24
C ARG A 63 -1.84 17.00 -26.71
N ALA A 64 -2.01 16.65 -25.45
CA ALA A 64 -1.39 15.48 -24.82
C ALA A 64 -2.46 14.48 -24.39
N TYR A 65 -2.11 13.19 -24.36
CA TYR A 65 -2.97 12.12 -23.87
C TYR A 65 -2.18 11.03 -23.16
N ASP A 66 -2.81 10.45 -22.14
CA ASP A 66 -2.39 9.24 -21.45
C ASP A 66 -3.59 8.29 -21.40
N THR A 67 -3.38 7.03 -21.75
CA THR A 67 -4.45 6.03 -21.80
C THR A 67 -4.37 5.12 -20.59
N CYS A 68 -5.48 5.03 -19.84
CA CYS A 68 -5.63 4.05 -18.77
C CYS A 68 -6.26 2.77 -19.34
N THR A 69 -5.58 1.63 -19.18
CA THR A 69 -6.10 0.33 -19.63
C THR A 69 -5.83 -0.73 -18.58
N TYR A 70 -6.81 -1.64 -18.43
CA TYR A 70 -6.74 -2.83 -17.58
C TYR A 70 -7.38 -4.01 -18.31
N THR A 71 -6.84 -5.20 -18.08
CA THR A 71 -7.49 -6.47 -18.43
C THR A 71 -8.10 -7.09 -17.17
N ILE A 72 -9.05 -8.01 -17.34
CA ILE A 72 -9.64 -8.77 -16.22
C ILE A 72 -8.55 -9.52 -15.46
N ASP A 73 -7.61 -10.17 -16.16
CA ASP A 73 -6.54 -10.96 -15.55
C ASP A 73 -5.62 -10.08 -14.67
N GLU A 74 -5.27 -8.87 -15.12
CA GLU A 74 -4.47 -7.92 -14.34
C GLU A 74 -5.19 -7.47 -13.06
N ILE A 75 -6.50 -7.30 -13.14
CA ILE A 75 -7.32 -6.93 -11.98
C ILE A 75 -7.45 -8.13 -11.02
N GLU A 76 -7.81 -9.32 -11.53
CA GLU A 76 -8.01 -10.51 -10.70
C GLU A 76 -6.75 -10.90 -9.91
N GLN A 77 -5.57 -10.85 -10.52
CA GLN A 77 -4.34 -11.26 -9.83
C GLN A 77 -4.05 -10.39 -8.59
N VAL A 78 -4.28 -9.08 -8.66
CA VAL A 78 -4.08 -8.19 -7.50
C VAL A 78 -5.22 -8.32 -6.49
N LEU A 79 -6.47 -8.49 -6.95
CA LEU A 79 -7.60 -8.76 -6.08
C LEU A 79 -7.39 -10.02 -5.24
N ARG A 80 -6.93 -11.12 -5.85
CA ARG A 80 -6.64 -12.37 -5.13
C ARG A 80 -5.58 -12.19 -4.04
N VAL A 81 -4.58 -11.31 -4.24
CA VAL A 81 -3.63 -10.95 -3.19
C VAL A 81 -4.35 -10.23 -2.05
N ALA A 82 -5.18 -9.24 -2.36
CA ALA A 82 -5.90 -8.47 -1.37
C ALA A 82 -6.91 -9.31 -0.58
N PHE A 83 -7.66 -10.19 -1.23
CA PHE A 83 -8.61 -11.11 -0.58
C PHE A 83 -7.92 -12.08 0.37
N ARG A 84 -6.82 -12.72 -0.07
CA ARG A 84 -6.04 -13.61 0.81
C ARG A 84 -5.50 -12.87 2.02
N LEU A 85 -5.01 -11.66 1.81
CA LEU A 85 -4.50 -10.82 2.89
C LEU A 85 -5.62 -10.46 3.88
N ALA A 86 -6.78 -10.01 3.40
CA ALA A 86 -7.94 -9.71 4.23
C ALA A 86 -8.38 -10.94 5.04
N GLY A 87 -8.40 -12.13 4.43
CA GLY A 87 -8.74 -13.39 5.08
C GLY A 87 -7.86 -13.74 6.29
N THR A 88 -6.61 -13.28 6.32
CA THR A 88 -5.68 -13.46 7.46
C THR A 88 -5.73 -12.33 8.48
N ARG A 89 -6.53 -11.28 8.22
CA ARG A 89 -6.67 -10.09 9.08
C ARG A 89 -8.11 -10.00 9.62
N ARG A 90 -8.71 -8.81 9.59
CA ARG A 90 -10.07 -8.56 10.11
C ARG A 90 -11.20 -8.95 9.15
N ARG A 91 -10.84 -9.56 8.01
CA ARG A 91 -11.77 -10.05 6.96
C ARG A 91 -12.62 -8.95 6.32
N HIS A 92 -12.03 -7.76 6.17
CA HIS A 92 -12.69 -6.63 5.55
C HIS A 92 -11.82 -6.08 4.40
N LEU A 93 -12.39 -6.00 3.20
CA LEU A 93 -11.73 -5.49 2.00
C LEU A 93 -12.51 -4.29 1.46
N THR A 94 -11.86 -3.14 1.36
CA THR A 94 -12.39 -1.97 0.69
C THR A 94 -11.78 -1.85 -0.70
N VAL A 95 -12.62 -2.00 -1.73
CA VAL A 95 -12.23 -1.78 -3.14
C VAL A 95 -12.42 -0.32 -3.48
N VAL A 96 -11.34 0.38 -3.80
CA VAL A 96 -11.36 1.80 -4.11
C VAL A 96 -11.26 2.02 -5.61
N ASP A 97 -12.23 2.75 -6.16
CA ASP A 97 -12.38 2.98 -7.59
C ASP A 97 -12.97 4.37 -7.91
N LYS A 98 -13.24 4.65 -9.18
CA LYS A 98 -14.00 5.81 -9.67
C LYS A 98 -15.08 5.38 -10.66
N ALA A 99 -15.85 4.34 -10.32
CA ALA A 99 -16.82 3.69 -11.20
C ALA A 99 -17.99 4.61 -11.65
N ASN A 100 -18.23 5.69 -10.93
CA ASN A 100 -19.20 6.70 -11.35
C ASN A 100 -18.75 7.49 -12.60
N VAL A 101 -17.45 7.45 -12.95
CA VAL A 101 -16.89 8.20 -14.09
C VAL A 101 -16.15 7.29 -15.06
N LEU A 102 -15.25 6.41 -14.58
CA LEU A 102 -14.29 5.68 -15.41
C LEU A 102 -14.78 4.27 -15.76
N GLU A 103 -14.64 3.91 -17.05
CA GLU A 103 -14.97 2.56 -17.52
C GLU A 103 -14.04 1.49 -16.94
N THR A 104 -12.74 1.79 -16.83
CA THR A 104 -11.77 0.90 -16.18
C THR A 104 -12.16 0.61 -14.73
N SER A 105 -12.64 1.60 -13.99
CA SER A 105 -13.12 1.43 -12.61
C SER A 105 -14.41 0.60 -12.51
N ARG A 106 -15.31 0.67 -13.52
CA ARG A 106 -16.47 -0.23 -13.59
C ARG A 106 -16.04 -1.67 -13.76
N MET A 107 -15.09 -1.95 -14.67
CA MET A 107 -14.49 -3.27 -14.84
C MET A 107 -13.81 -3.77 -13.55
N TRP A 108 -13.09 -2.91 -12.83
CA TRP A 108 -12.51 -3.22 -11.54
C TRP A 108 -13.57 -3.66 -10.53
N ARG A 109 -14.66 -2.92 -10.41
CA ARG A 109 -15.76 -3.21 -9.49
C ARG A 109 -16.46 -4.53 -9.83
N GLU A 110 -16.81 -4.73 -11.09
CA GLU A 110 -17.44 -5.96 -11.58
C GLU A 110 -16.55 -7.18 -11.35
N THR A 111 -15.26 -7.05 -11.62
CA THR A 111 -14.29 -8.12 -11.39
C THR A 111 -14.14 -8.42 -9.90
N ALA A 112 -14.10 -7.38 -9.04
CA ALA A 112 -14.05 -7.57 -7.60
C ALA A 112 -15.31 -8.28 -7.05
N GLN A 113 -16.50 -7.94 -7.55
CA GLN A 113 -17.74 -8.60 -7.18
C GLN A 113 -17.74 -10.08 -7.55
N ARG A 114 -17.23 -10.44 -8.74
CA ARG A 114 -17.09 -11.85 -9.14
C ARG A 114 -16.07 -12.59 -8.28
N THR A 115 -14.89 -11.99 -8.08
CA THR A 115 -13.83 -12.59 -7.26
C THR A 115 -14.27 -12.79 -5.81
N ALA A 116 -15.09 -11.89 -5.25
CA ALA A 116 -15.61 -11.99 -3.89
C ALA A 116 -16.37 -13.29 -3.63
N CYS A 117 -17.02 -13.88 -4.65
CA CYS A 117 -17.73 -15.15 -4.52
C CYS A 117 -16.78 -16.32 -4.13
N GLU A 118 -15.49 -16.21 -4.40
CA GLU A 118 -14.47 -17.19 -4.02
C GLU A 118 -13.99 -17.03 -2.56
N TYR A 119 -14.35 -15.92 -1.90
CA TYR A 119 -13.90 -15.55 -0.55
C TYR A 119 -15.09 -15.18 0.35
N PRO A 120 -16.02 -16.11 0.62
CA PRO A 120 -17.28 -15.81 1.32
C PRO A 120 -17.10 -15.31 2.75
N ASP A 121 -15.94 -15.54 3.35
CA ASP A 121 -15.62 -15.09 4.72
C ASP A 121 -15.09 -13.65 4.77
N VAL A 122 -14.90 -12.98 3.63
CA VAL A 122 -14.41 -11.61 3.54
C VAL A 122 -15.54 -10.67 3.17
N THR A 123 -15.81 -9.71 4.04
CA THR A 123 -16.75 -8.60 3.74
C THR A 123 -16.10 -7.63 2.76
N VAL A 124 -16.84 -7.25 1.72
CA VAL A 124 -16.33 -6.35 0.67
C VAL A 124 -17.16 -5.09 0.62
N ASP A 125 -16.50 -3.94 0.72
CA ASP A 125 -17.07 -2.62 0.50
C ASP A 125 -16.47 -1.95 -0.73
N PHE A 126 -17.25 -1.09 -1.37
CA PHE A 126 -16.82 -0.28 -2.50
C PHE A 126 -16.86 1.20 -2.15
N MET A 127 -15.76 1.90 -2.43
CA MET A 127 -15.63 3.31 -2.11
C MET A 127 -15.05 4.08 -3.30
N PHE A 128 -15.62 5.24 -3.63
CA PHE A 128 -14.99 6.12 -4.62
C PHE A 128 -13.71 6.74 -4.05
N VAL A 129 -12.69 6.90 -4.88
CA VAL A 129 -11.36 7.33 -4.48
C VAL A 129 -11.34 8.68 -3.76
N ASP A 130 -12.17 9.62 -4.17
CA ASP A 130 -12.33 10.92 -3.52
C ASP A 130 -12.90 10.79 -2.09
N ASN A 131 -13.84 9.87 -1.88
CA ASN A 131 -14.33 9.55 -0.54
C ASN A 131 -13.26 8.78 0.27
N ALA A 132 -12.55 7.84 -0.34
CA ALA A 132 -11.48 7.10 0.33
C ALA A 132 -10.39 8.03 0.87
N ALA A 133 -9.95 9.01 0.08
CA ALA A 133 -9.01 10.05 0.52
C ALA A 133 -9.50 10.78 1.78
N MET A 134 -10.77 11.18 1.81
CA MET A 134 -11.35 11.81 3.00
C MET A 134 -11.43 10.85 4.20
N GLN A 135 -11.82 9.59 3.99
CA GLN A 135 -12.03 8.65 5.09
C GLN A 135 -10.72 8.12 5.68
N ILE A 136 -9.66 7.97 4.87
CA ILE A 136 -8.31 7.64 5.35
C ILE A 136 -7.82 8.67 6.39
N ILE A 137 -8.14 9.95 6.20
CA ILE A 137 -7.79 11.00 7.16
C ILE A 137 -8.74 11.03 8.36
N ARG A 138 -10.04 10.80 8.15
CA ARG A 138 -11.06 10.97 9.19
C ARG A 138 -11.24 9.75 10.09
N ARG A 139 -11.09 8.55 9.54
CA ARG A 139 -11.37 7.27 10.21
C ARG A 139 -10.42 6.17 9.73
N PRO A 140 -9.09 6.36 9.86
CA PRO A 140 -8.12 5.38 9.35
C PRO A 140 -8.26 4.00 10.00
N THR A 141 -8.80 3.92 11.21
CA THR A 141 -9.02 2.67 11.96
C THR A 141 -10.12 1.79 11.39
N ASP A 142 -11.02 2.34 10.55
CA ASP A 142 -12.10 1.58 9.93
C ASP A 142 -11.59 0.66 8.81
N PHE A 143 -10.44 0.98 8.21
CA PHE A 143 -9.86 0.18 7.13
C PHE A 143 -9.05 -1.00 7.64
N ASP A 144 -9.19 -2.16 6.98
CA ASP A 144 -8.37 -3.35 7.20
C ASP A 144 -7.45 -3.61 5.99
N VAL A 145 -8.03 -3.89 4.83
CA VAL A 145 -7.31 -3.97 3.56
C VAL A 145 -8.01 -3.07 2.54
N ILE A 146 -7.22 -2.22 1.89
CA ILE A 146 -7.67 -1.42 0.74
C ILE A 146 -7.04 -2.04 -0.51
N VAL A 147 -7.79 -2.19 -1.59
CA VAL A 147 -7.24 -2.53 -2.91
C VAL A 147 -7.68 -1.51 -3.93
N THR A 148 -6.76 -1.12 -4.81
CA THR A 148 -7.05 -0.12 -5.84
C THR A 148 -6.08 -0.22 -7.02
N GLU A 149 -6.44 0.48 -8.10
CA GLU A 149 -5.63 0.62 -9.29
C GLU A 149 -4.34 1.41 -9.03
N ASN A 150 -3.46 1.47 -10.04
CA ASN A 150 -2.10 1.97 -9.93
C ASN A 150 -2.00 3.43 -9.44
N MET A 151 -2.62 4.37 -10.15
CA MET A 151 -2.50 5.80 -9.84
C MET A 151 -3.21 6.16 -8.53
N PHE A 152 -4.41 5.63 -8.29
CA PHE A 152 -5.11 5.88 -7.03
C PHE A 152 -4.34 5.30 -5.85
N GLY A 153 -3.76 4.11 -6.01
CA GLY A 153 -2.92 3.48 -5.00
C GLY A 153 -1.67 4.28 -4.68
N ASP A 154 -1.05 4.91 -5.68
CA ASP A 154 0.09 5.81 -5.48
C ASP A 154 -0.28 6.99 -4.58
N ILE A 155 -1.33 7.69 -4.96
CA ILE A 155 -1.78 8.89 -4.25
C ILE A 155 -2.25 8.56 -2.83
N LEU A 156 -3.12 7.55 -2.67
CA LEU A 156 -3.68 7.19 -1.37
C LEU A 156 -2.64 6.64 -0.39
N THR A 157 -1.63 5.91 -0.88
CA THR A 157 -0.57 5.39 0.00
C THR A 157 0.38 6.46 0.46
N ASP A 158 0.65 7.48 -0.36
CA ASP A 158 1.47 8.62 0.05
C ASP A 158 0.70 9.51 1.06
N GLU A 159 -0.60 9.73 0.85
CA GLU A 159 -1.47 10.38 1.81
C GLU A 159 -1.50 9.62 3.15
N ALA A 160 -1.73 8.32 3.12
CA ALA A 160 -1.75 7.45 4.30
C ALA A 160 -0.40 7.40 5.04
N SER A 161 0.70 7.59 4.32
CA SER A 161 2.05 7.60 4.89
C SER A 161 2.24 8.69 5.95
N VAL A 162 1.56 9.83 5.75
CA VAL A 162 1.62 10.97 6.66
C VAL A 162 0.99 10.66 8.02
N ILE A 163 0.00 9.77 8.07
CA ILE A 163 -0.72 9.39 9.30
C ILE A 163 0.21 8.73 10.31
N SER A 164 1.18 7.92 9.84
CA SER A 164 2.12 7.20 10.70
C SER A 164 3.09 8.11 11.47
N GLY A 165 3.19 9.38 11.10
CA GLY A 165 4.07 10.36 11.73
C GLY A 165 5.56 10.19 11.41
N SER A 166 5.96 9.15 10.65
CA SER A 166 7.37 8.92 10.28
C SER A 166 7.52 8.07 9.01
N LEU A 167 8.11 8.65 7.97
CA LEU A 167 8.50 7.91 6.75
C LEU A 167 9.48 6.77 7.03
N GLY A 168 10.30 6.90 8.07
CA GLY A 168 11.25 5.87 8.51
C GLY A 168 10.60 4.61 9.10
N MET A 169 9.27 4.59 9.22
CA MET A 169 8.50 3.43 9.69
C MET A 169 7.75 2.70 8.55
N LEU A 170 7.86 3.17 7.31
CA LEU A 170 7.06 2.66 6.21
C LEU A 170 7.80 1.57 5.43
N SER A 171 7.36 0.33 5.63
CA SER A 171 7.78 -0.83 4.85
C SER A 171 6.95 -1.01 3.60
N SER A 172 7.49 -1.72 2.61
CA SER A 172 6.80 -2.07 1.37
C SER A 172 7.19 -3.44 0.87
N ALA A 173 6.25 -4.13 0.24
CA ALA A 173 6.49 -5.36 -0.49
C ALA A 173 5.85 -5.27 -1.87
N SER A 174 6.61 -5.56 -2.92
CA SER A 174 6.10 -5.69 -4.29
C SER A 174 6.08 -7.18 -4.65
N ILE A 175 4.89 -7.72 -4.92
CA ILE A 175 4.65 -9.16 -5.09
C ILE A 175 4.42 -9.46 -6.56
N GLY A 176 5.08 -10.50 -7.03
CA GLY A 176 4.88 -11.10 -8.34
C GLY A 176 4.57 -12.60 -8.24
N ALA A 177 4.33 -13.25 -9.39
CA ALA A 177 4.02 -14.67 -9.44
C ALA A 177 5.24 -15.55 -9.09
N LYS A 178 6.46 -15.09 -9.36
CA LYS A 178 7.70 -15.87 -9.21
C LYS A 178 8.71 -15.27 -8.24
N CYS A 179 8.58 -14.00 -7.93
CA CYS A 179 9.51 -13.28 -7.07
C CYS A 179 8.79 -12.14 -6.36
N ALA A 180 9.43 -11.62 -5.31
CA ALA A 180 8.96 -10.47 -4.57
C ALA A 180 10.13 -9.55 -4.24
N LEU A 181 9.86 -8.27 -4.05
CA LEU A 181 10.82 -7.24 -3.65
C LEU A 181 10.34 -6.60 -2.35
N PHE A 182 11.21 -6.53 -1.37
CA PHE A 182 10.92 -5.92 -0.06
C PHE A 182 11.87 -4.75 0.16
N GLU A 183 11.33 -3.58 0.34
CA GLU A 183 12.10 -2.34 0.46
C GLU A 183 11.38 -1.32 1.34
N PRO A 184 12.09 -0.38 2.00
CA PRO A 184 11.46 0.80 2.57
C PRO A 184 10.75 1.64 1.51
N VAL A 185 9.71 2.38 1.90
CA VAL A 185 9.03 3.32 1.00
C VAL A 185 9.92 4.52 0.67
N HIS A 186 10.73 4.97 1.66
CA HIS A 186 11.64 6.12 1.51
C HIS A 186 12.85 5.81 0.62
N GLY A 187 13.41 6.87 0.01
CA GLY A 187 14.64 6.78 -0.79
C GLY A 187 15.91 6.67 0.05
N SER A 188 17.07 6.74 -0.60
CA SER A 188 18.40 6.48 -0.01
C SER A 188 18.98 7.60 0.86
N TYR A 189 18.40 8.78 0.90
CA TYR A 189 18.82 9.96 1.68
C TYR A 189 20.35 10.14 1.79
N PRO A 190 21.08 10.37 0.68
CA PRO A 190 22.54 10.42 0.68
C PRO A 190 23.14 11.55 1.54
N GLN A 191 22.36 12.61 1.81
CA GLN A 191 22.76 13.73 2.67
C GLN A 191 22.93 13.35 4.15
N ALA A 192 22.36 12.21 4.57
CA ALA A 192 22.49 11.66 5.92
C ALA A 192 23.70 10.69 6.07
N ALA A 193 24.42 10.38 4.99
CA ALA A 193 25.54 9.46 5.03
C ALA A 193 26.61 9.93 6.04
N GLY A 194 27.00 9.03 6.95
CA GLY A 194 27.99 9.28 8.01
C GLY A 194 27.52 10.14 9.18
N LYS A 195 26.22 10.50 9.24
CA LYS A 195 25.67 11.35 10.32
C LYS A 195 24.91 10.57 11.40
N ASP A 196 24.70 9.25 11.22
CA ASP A 196 23.94 8.36 12.11
C ASP A 196 22.54 8.86 12.52
N ILE A 197 21.87 9.56 11.60
CA ILE A 197 20.52 10.15 11.80
C ILE A 197 19.42 9.41 11.05
N ALA A 198 19.74 8.39 10.24
CA ALA A 198 18.74 7.64 9.48
C ALA A 198 18.01 6.64 10.37
N ASN A 199 16.67 6.63 10.29
CA ASN A 199 15.84 5.64 10.98
C ASN A 199 15.82 4.32 10.18
N PRO A 200 16.36 3.18 10.70
CA PRO A 200 16.42 1.92 9.98
C PRO A 200 15.13 1.08 10.06
N MET A 201 14.12 1.51 10.81
CA MET A 201 12.95 0.70 11.14
C MET A 201 12.14 0.26 9.93
N ALA A 202 12.03 1.10 8.90
CA ALA A 202 11.37 0.71 7.66
C ALA A 202 12.04 -0.48 6.97
N ALA A 203 13.38 -0.56 6.99
CA ALA A 203 14.12 -1.70 6.45
C ALA A 203 13.89 -2.97 7.29
N VAL A 204 13.88 -2.84 8.62
CA VAL A 204 13.60 -3.95 9.55
C VAL A 204 12.17 -4.46 9.38
N LEU A 205 11.19 -3.55 9.23
CA LEU A 205 9.79 -3.90 8.94
C LEU A 205 9.62 -4.55 7.56
N SER A 206 10.42 -4.12 6.56
CA SER A 206 10.43 -4.78 5.24
C SER A 206 11.00 -6.20 5.33
N ALA A 207 12.00 -6.44 6.20
CA ALA A 207 12.48 -7.78 6.49
C ALA A 207 11.41 -8.64 7.21
N ALA A 208 10.59 -8.07 8.09
CA ALA A 208 9.46 -8.78 8.68
C ALA A 208 8.44 -9.20 7.61
N LEU A 209 8.11 -8.33 6.64
CA LEU A 209 7.25 -8.68 5.50
C LEU A 209 7.87 -9.81 4.65
N LEU A 210 9.19 -9.81 4.44
CA LEU A 210 9.89 -10.89 3.75
C LEU A 210 9.72 -12.23 4.49
N LEU A 211 9.95 -12.26 5.79
CA LEU A 211 9.77 -13.46 6.62
C LEU A 211 8.33 -13.99 6.53
N GLU A 212 7.35 -13.12 6.67
CA GLU A 212 5.93 -13.47 6.56
C GLU A 212 5.60 -14.05 5.16
N HIS A 213 6.15 -13.46 4.10
CA HIS A 213 5.98 -13.94 2.73
C HIS A 213 6.59 -15.35 2.51
N LEU A 214 7.69 -15.66 3.17
CA LEU A 214 8.36 -16.97 3.13
C LEU A 214 7.68 -18.03 4.03
N GLY A 215 6.56 -17.70 4.68
CA GLY A 215 5.86 -18.61 5.60
C GLY A 215 6.45 -18.63 7.01
N LEU A 216 7.43 -17.79 7.31
CA LEU A 216 8.08 -17.61 8.62
C LEU A 216 7.32 -16.56 9.45
N GLY A 217 6.01 -16.79 9.62
CA GLY A 217 5.13 -15.79 10.25
C GLY A 217 5.41 -15.58 11.75
N ALA A 218 5.95 -16.58 12.46
CA ALA A 218 6.31 -16.43 13.88
C ALA A 218 7.51 -15.47 14.03
N GLU A 219 8.50 -15.60 13.16
CA GLU A 219 9.70 -14.79 13.09
C GLU A 219 9.37 -13.35 12.69
N GLY A 220 8.52 -13.18 11.66
CA GLY A 220 8.02 -11.87 11.25
C GLY A 220 7.30 -11.14 12.39
N ARG A 221 6.42 -11.83 13.11
CA ARG A 221 5.75 -11.26 14.30
C ARG A 221 6.72 -10.93 15.45
N ALA A 222 7.77 -11.75 15.63
CA ALA A 222 8.78 -11.46 16.65
C ALA A 222 9.54 -10.15 16.33
N VAL A 223 9.89 -9.93 15.06
CA VAL A 223 10.50 -8.66 14.60
C VAL A 223 9.56 -7.47 14.84
N ARG A 224 8.28 -7.57 14.45
CA ARG A 224 7.30 -6.50 14.70
C ARG A 224 7.13 -6.19 16.18
N LYS A 225 7.01 -7.23 17.02
CA LYS A 225 6.90 -7.08 18.49
C LYS A 225 8.13 -6.42 19.11
N ALA A 226 9.32 -6.64 18.55
CA ALA A 226 10.54 -5.98 19.02
C ALA A 226 10.51 -4.47 18.74
N ILE A 227 9.91 -4.05 17.60
CA ILE A 227 9.73 -2.64 17.25
C ILE A 227 8.68 -1.97 18.14
N ASP A 228 7.60 -2.67 18.48
CA ASP A 228 6.54 -2.15 19.36
C ASP A 228 7.02 -1.86 20.80
N ARG A 229 8.15 -2.46 21.21
CA ARG A 229 8.66 -2.20 22.54
C ARG A 229 9.05 -0.73 22.68
N LYS A 230 8.41 -0.06 23.62
CA LYS A 230 8.57 1.36 23.95
C LYS A 230 10.04 1.83 24.01
N GLN A 231 10.92 0.99 24.55
CA GLN A 231 12.35 1.27 24.69
C GLN A 231 13.10 1.38 23.35
N LEU A 232 12.68 0.64 22.30
CA LEU A 232 13.32 0.70 20.99
C LEU A 232 12.84 1.95 20.21
N ALA A 233 11.57 2.26 20.29
CA ALA A 233 10.99 3.45 19.69
C ALA A 233 11.59 4.74 20.29
N GLU A 234 11.73 4.80 21.60
CA GLU A 234 12.34 5.97 22.29
C GLU A 234 13.81 6.20 21.93
N LYS A 235 14.61 5.13 21.74
CA LYS A 235 16.02 5.25 21.31
C LYS A 235 16.18 5.74 19.88
N VAL A 236 15.27 5.37 19.00
CA VAL A 236 15.32 5.75 17.57
C VAL A 236 14.74 7.14 17.34
N LEU A 237 13.83 7.59 18.20
CA LEU A 237 13.15 8.88 18.11
C LEU A 237 13.84 10.00 18.91
N GLY A 238 14.71 9.64 19.85
CA GLY A 238 15.52 10.59 20.64
C GLY A 238 16.82 11.02 19.97
N SER A 239 17.12 10.48 18.80
CA SER A 239 18.23 10.88 17.93
C SER A 239 17.68 11.61 16.69
#